data_1bc1bcadd2b33e3c55dba6e8fe035ca5
#
_entry.id   1bc1bcadd2b33e3c55dba6e8fe035ca5
#
_cell.length_a   1.000
_cell.length_b   1.000
_cell.length_c   1.000
_cell.angle_alpha   90.00
_cell.angle_beta   90.00
_cell.angle_gamma   90.00
#
_symmetry.space_group_name_H-M   'P 1'
#
loop_
_entity.id
_entity.type
_entity.pdbx_description
1 polymer ?
#
loop_
_entity_poly.entity_id
_entity_poly.type
_entity_poly.pdbx_seq_one_letter_code
_entity_poly.pdbx_strand_id
1 'polypeptide(L)'
;MMLDIFSLLCWLMLNGVYAATMQYDNTDNSLSSSAQGQSDSGRQIMAIDAVAAVVNDDVITSYELDERVQLVTSQLDKKKIPLPPRDVLKKQILERMIIDLLQVQYAAESGIRVDDVQLNQALARISQQNGFGSTAEFRAKLDLEGVNYNQVREEIRNEIIFARLREREIESKIIISDREVDNYLANKARIGSEGEEFHLAHIMVAVPEQASAEKIRSARDRADQALKQLNDGADFSQVAAGFSDADDALKGGDLGWRGSDKIPPLFMNELQTLQSGRTTGVLRSPSGFHILKLIGKRSADAPVVITQTHARHILIKTSEIVSENEARDRVTEIRRRIENGADFAEQARRYSQDGSAQQGGDLEWLSPGQTVPEFEEAMDKLQSGEVGAAHTQFGWHLIQVLERRNTDVSEQQKRQQARVAIGTFKSDEQYQDWLRQLRDRSFVEYRLD
;
A
#
# COMPACT_ATOMS: atom_id res chain seq x y z
N MET A 1 -10.39 -10.38 -3.02
CA MET A 1 -9.72 -10.48 -4.34
C MET A 1 -8.41 -11.18 -4.05
N MET A 2 -8.31 -12.49 -4.36
CA MET A 2 -7.08 -13.26 -4.18
C MET A 2 -6.01 -12.66 -5.08
N LEU A 3 -5.03 -12.00 -4.49
CA LEU A 3 -3.78 -11.74 -5.20
C LEU A 3 -3.12 -13.10 -5.43
N ASP A 4 -2.88 -13.44 -6.69
CA ASP A 4 -2.07 -14.60 -7.05
C ASP A 4 -0.71 -14.46 -6.34
N ILE A 5 -0.13 -15.56 -5.85
CA ILE A 5 1.19 -15.54 -5.19
C ILE A 5 2.23 -14.84 -6.08
N PHE A 6 2.09 -15.00 -7.40
CA PHE A 6 2.88 -14.24 -8.36
C PHE A 6 2.65 -12.73 -8.28
N SER A 7 1.46 -12.28 -7.96
CA SER A 7 1.18 -10.86 -7.72
C SER A 7 1.77 -10.36 -6.41
N LEU A 8 1.83 -11.22 -5.38
CA LEU A 8 2.49 -10.91 -4.11
C LEU A 8 4.01 -10.86 -4.26
N LEU A 9 4.61 -11.86 -4.91
CA LEU A 9 6.03 -11.86 -5.25
C LEU A 9 6.37 -10.70 -6.19
N CYS A 10 5.50 -10.38 -7.13
CA CYS A 10 5.65 -9.23 -8.01
C CYS A 10 5.52 -7.90 -7.27
N TRP A 11 4.64 -7.80 -6.26
CA TRP A 11 4.51 -6.64 -5.41
C TRP A 11 5.74 -6.49 -4.50
N LEU A 12 6.21 -7.57 -3.88
CA LEU A 12 7.46 -7.62 -3.12
C LEU A 12 8.67 -7.27 -4.00
N MET A 13 8.67 -7.70 -5.27
CA MET A 13 9.79 -7.49 -6.19
C MET A 13 9.80 -6.14 -6.90
N LEU A 14 8.65 -5.50 -7.08
CA LEU A 14 8.54 -4.15 -7.67
C LEU A 14 8.75 -3.04 -6.63
N ASN A 15 8.49 -3.33 -5.36
CA ASN A 15 8.68 -2.36 -4.28
C ASN A 15 10.05 -2.45 -3.60
N GLY A 16 10.90 -3.29 -4.09
CA GLY A 16 12.27 -3.47 -3.59
C GLY A 16 12.46 -4.83 -2.93
N VAL A 17 13.56 -5.45 -3.14
CA VAL A 17 14.41 -6.14 -2.20
C VAL A 17 14.85 -7.54 -2.56
N TYR A 18 16.12 -7.66 -2.79
CA TYR A 18 16.91 -8.86 -2.59
C TYR A 18 18.28 -8.52 -2.02
N ALA A 19 18.60 -9.06 -0.87
CA ALA A 19 19.97 -9.33 -0.49
C ALA A 19 20.09 -10.83 -0.20
N ALA A 20 20.92 -11.51 -0.95
CA ALA A 20 21.28 -12.89 -0.67
C ALA A 20 22.34 -12.89 0.43
N THR A 21 21.98 -13.37 1.61
CA THR A 21 22.97 -13.73 2.64
C THR A 21 23.31 -15.19 2.47
N MET A 22 24.51 -15.48 1.98
CA MET A 22 25.06 -16.82 2.03
C MET A 22 25.32 -17.21 3.49
N GLN A 23 24.57 -18.17 4.03
CA GLN A 23 24.97 -18.92 5.21
C GLN A 23 25.97 -19.99 4.80
N TYR A 24 27.23 -19.80 5.18
CA TYR A 24 28.21 -20.88 5.20
C TYR A 24 27.77 -21.91 6.25
N ASP A 25 27.27 -23.02 5.79
CA ASP A 25 27.04 -24.19 6.64
C ASP A 25 28.37 -24.94 6.76
N ASN A 26 29.04 -24.71 7.89
CA ASN A 26 30.25 -25.42 8.27
C ASN A 26 29.82 -26.75 8.91
N THR A 27 29.52 -27.76 8.11
CA THR A 27 29.44 -29.13 8.61
C THR A 27 30.77 -29.80 8.41
N ASP A 28 31.49 -29.97 9.51
CA ASP A 28 32.59 -30.90 9.69
C ASP A 28 32.21 -32.27 9.11
N ASN A 29 32.94 -32.71 8.13
CA ASN A 29 32.84 -34.07 7.65
C ASN A 29 34.13 -34.85 7.91
N SER A 30 34.06 -35.64 8.99
CA SER A 30 35.10 -36.60 9.39
C SER A 30 35.28 -37.71 8.31
N LEU A 31 36.53 -37.91 7.98
CA LEU A 31 37.15 -38.93 7.17
C LEU A 31 36.62 -40.35 7.37
N SER A 32 36.31 -41.04 6.32
CA SER A 32 36.59 -42.47 6.18
C SER A 32 36.97 -42.83 4.75
N SER A 33 38.17 -43.36 4.63
CA SER A 33 38.82 -43.87 3.44
C SER A 33 38.20 -45.16 2.95
N SER A 34 38.02 -45.34 1.66
CA SER A 34 38.27 -46.64 0.97
C SER A 34 38.50 -46.42 -0.53
N ALA A 35 39.56 -47.04 -0.99
CA ALA A 35 40.14 -46.92 -2.31
C ALA A 35 39.45 -47.80 -3.36
N GLN A 36 39.74 -47.44 -4.60
CA GLN A 36 39.78 -48.22 -5.85
C GLN A 36 38.64 -48.02 -6.86
N GLY A 37 39.07 -47.54 -8.03
CA GLY A 37 38.34 -47.65 -9.30
C GLY A 37 38.69 -46.51 -10.26
N GLN A 38 39.76 -46.70 -11.05
CA GLN A 38 40.06 -45.83 -12.19
C GLN A 38 38.95 -45.91 -13.23
N SER A 39 38.38 -44.77 -13.59
CA SER A 39 37.83 -44.51 -14.90
C SER A 39 37.98 -43.02 -15.19
N ASP A 40 38.63 -42.74 -16.29
CA ASP A 40 38.86 -41.43 -16.89
C ASP A 40 37.51 -40.74 -17.15
N SER A 41 37.15 -39.81 -16.29
CA SER A 41 36.00 -38.92 -16.50
C SER A 41 36.50 -37.51 -16.39
N GLY A 42 36.34 -36.78 -17.48
CA GLY A 42 36.75 -35.41 -17.64
C GLY A 42 36.50 -34.57 -16.41
N ARG A 43 37.51 -33.84 -15.99
CA ARG A 43 37.38 -32.78 -14.98
C ARG A 43 36.24 -31.86 -15.41
N GLN A 44 35.08 -32.02 -14.82
CA GLN A 44 34.13 -30.93 -14.75
C GLN A 44 34.84 -29.80 -13.99
N ILE A 45 35.28 -28.80 -14.72
CA ILE A 45 35.70 -27.54 -14.16
C ILE A 45 34.42 -26.99 -13.50
N MET A 46 34.33 -27.12 -12.18
CA MET A 46 33.34 -26.31 -11.44
C MET A 46 33.70 -24.86 -11.76
N ALA A 47 32.85 -24.21 -12.52
CA ALA A 47 32.98 -22.76 -12.75
C ALA A 47 32.97 -22.10 -11.38
N ILE A 48 34.11 -21.52 -11.00
CA ILE A 48 34.18 -20.64 -9.82
C ILE A 48 33.24 -19.48 -10.13
N ASP A 49 32.29 -19.21 -9.24
CA ASP A 49 31.36 -18.08 -9.42
C ASP A 49 32.15 -16.78 -9.51
N ALA A 50 31.88 -16.00 -10.56
CA ALA A 50 32.58 -14.73 -10.78
C ALA A 50 31.90 -13.61 -9.95
N VAL A 51 32.71 -12.63 -9.52
CA VAL A 51 32.19 -11.47 -8.82
C VAL A 51 31.65 -10.46 -9.85
N ALA A 52 30.39 -10.05 -9.70
CA ALA A 52 29.76 -9.02 -10.52
C ALA A 52 30.00 -7.61 -9.95
N ALA A 53 29.98 -7.46 -8.63
CA ALA A 53 30.35 -6.22 -7.95
C ALA A 53 30.89 -6.49 -6.54
N VAL A 54 31.80 -5.61 -6.08
CA VAL A 54 32.24 -5.51 -4.67
C VAL A 54 31.54 -4.32 -4.07
N VAL A 55 30.92 -4.48 -2.89
CA VAL A 55 30.12 -3.44 -2.21
C VAL A 55 30.58 -3.38 -0.76
N ASN A 56 31.40 -2.39 -0.43
CA ASN A 56 32.15 -2.32 0.84
C ASN A 56 32.90 -3.63 1.12
N ASP A 57 32.52 -4.38 2.17
CA ASP A 57 33.13 -5.64 2.58
C ASP A 57 32.44 -6.89 1.97
N ASP A 58 31.32 -6.72 1.25
CA ASP A 58 30.54 -7.79 0.65
C ASP A 58 30.70 -7.84 -0.88
N VAL A 59 30.22 -8.93 -1.48
CA VAL A 59 30.27 -9.12 -2.94
C VAL A 59 28.88 -9.54 -3.44
N ILE A 60 28.59 -9.14 -4.67
CA ILE A 60 27.48 -9.66 -5.47
C ILE A 60 28.10 -10.56 -6.54
N THR A 61 27.67 -11.80 -6.61
CA THR A 61 28.20 -12.77 -7.57
C THR A 61 27.49 -12.66 -8.92
N SER A 62 28.14 -13.16 -9.97
CA SER A 62 27.53 -13.24 -11.30
C SER A 62 26.36 -14.21 -11.34
N TYR A 63 26.41 -15.26 -10.54
CA TYR A 63 25.32 -16.23 -10.42
C TYR A 63 24.06 -15.56 -9.84
N GLU A 64 24.19 -14.87 -8.70
CA GLU A 64 23.08 -14.14 -8.08
C GLU A 64 22.47 -13.11 -9.03
N LEU A 65 23.31 -12.37 -9.74
CA LEU A 65 22.86 -11.40 -10.74
C LEU A 65 22.11 -12.06 -11.90
N ASP A 66 22.63 -13.16 -12.46
CA ASP A 66 22.01 -13.84 -13.59
C ASP A 66 20.69 -14.51 -13.17
N GLU A 67 20.60 -15.09 -11.96
CA GLU A 67 19.36 -15.62 -11.39
C GLU A 67 18.31 -14.50 -11.28
N ARG A 68 18.73 -13.35 -10.78
CA ARG A 68 17.86 -12.17 -10.66
C ARG A 68 17.37 -11.66 -12.01
N VAL A 69 18.26 -11.59 -13.00
CA VAL A 69 17.91 -11.20 -14.37
C VAL A 69 16.89 -12.15 -14.98
N GLN A 70 17.05 -13.45 -14.80
CA GLN A 70 16.09 -14.45 -15.29
C GLN A 70 14.71 -14.28 -14.65
N LEU A 71 14.67 -14.07 -13.35
CA LEU A 71 13.44 -13.85 -12.60
C LEU A 71 12.68 -12.61 -13.11
N VAL A 72 13.37 -11.45 -13.18
CA VAL A 72 12.79 -10.19 -13.67
C VAL A 72 12.33 -10.32 -15.12
N THR A 73 13.13 -10.94 -15.98
CA THR A 73 12.77 -11.21 -17.39
C THR A 73 11.48 -12.02 -17.49
N SER A 74 11.40 -13.13 -16.75
CA SER A 74 10.18 -13.96 -16.71
C SER A 74 8.94 -13.20 -16.26
N GLN A 75 9.09 -12.27 -15.31
CA GLN A 75 7.99 -11.45 -14.82
C GLN A 75 7.53 -10.41 -15.85
N LEU A 76 8.47 -9.74 -16.51
CA LEU A 76 8.15 -8.75 -17.55
C LEU A 76 7.46 -9.43 -18.74
N ASP A 77 7.92 -10.61 -19.13
CA ASP A 77 7.30 -11.41 -20.20
C ASP A 77 5.86 -11.81 -19.85
N LYS A 78 5.61 -12.28 -18.63
CA LYS A 78 4.25 -12.62 -18.16
C LYS A 78 3.31 -11.40 -18.19
N LYS A 79 3.84 -10.21 -17.90
CA LYS A 79 3.10 -8.95 -17.96
C LYS A 79 3.02 -8.35 -19.36
N LYS A 80 3.65 -8.99 -20.36
CA LYS A 80 3.77 -8.50 -21.74
C LYS A 80 4.38 -7.09 -21.82
N ILE A 81 5.32 -6.79 -20.92
CA ILE A 81 6.08 -5.54 -20.92
C ILE A 81 7.30 -5.74 -21.82
N PRO A 82 7.55 -4.87 -22.80
CA PRO A 82 8.72 -4.95 -23.66
C PRO A 82 10.03 -4.94 -22.86
N LEU A 83 10.91 -5.91 -23.12
CA LEU A 83 12.19 -6.01 -22.44
C LEU A 83 13.20 -4.99 -23.02
N PRO A 84 13.92 -4.25 -22.18
CA PRO A 84 15.06 -3.47 -22.64
C PRO A 84 16.20 -4.39 -23.10
N PRO A 85 17.24 -3.87 -23.79
CA PRO A 85 18.44 -4.64 -24.11
C PRO A 85 19.00 -5.33 -22.86
N ARG A 86 19.45 -6.58 -23.01
CA ARG A 86 19.84 -7.45 -21.87
C ARG A 86 20.93 -6.81 -20.99
N ASP A 87 21.89 -6.15 -21.58
CA ASP A 87 22.99 -5.48 -20.87
C ASP A 87 22.49 -4.29 -20.04
N VAL A 88 21.50 -3.55 -20.57
CA VAL A 88 20.86 -2.46 -19.85
C VAL A 88 20.07 -3.00 -18.66
N LEU A 89 19.30 -4.07 -18.89
CA LEU A 89 18.52 -4.72 -17.81
C LEU A 89 19.45 -5.28 -16.74
N LYS A 90 20.52 -5.99 -17.15
CA LYS A 90 21.53 -6.56 -16.23
C LYS A 90 22.18 -5.48 -15.37
N LYS A 91 22.54 -4.35 -15.97
CA LYS A 91 23.13 -3.22 -15.25
C LYS A 91 22.13 -2.57 -14.27
N GLN A 92 20.89 -2.36 -14.67
CA GLN A 92 19.85 -1.80 -13.79
C GLN A 92 19.57 -2.71 -12.59
N ILE A 93 19.51 -4.01 -12.83
CA ILE A 93 19.31 -5.00 -11.75
C ILE A 93 20.50 -4.99 -10.80
N LEU A 94 21.73 -4.97 -11.31
CA LEU A 94 22.93 -4.91 -10.46
C LEU A 94 22.94 -3.64 -9.58
N GLU A 95 22.62 -2.47 -10.15
CA GLU A 95 22.51 -1.23 -9.37
C GLU A 95 21.47 -1.37 -8.23
N ARG A 96 20.35 -2.00 -8.52
CA ARG A 96 19.34 -2.24 -7.50
C ARG A 96 19.85 -3.15 -6.40
N MET A 97 20.49 -4.28 -6.77
CA MET A 97 21.08 -5.22 -5.79
C MET A 97 22.14 -4.53 -4.92
N ILE A 98 22.96 -3.64 -5.50
CA ILE A 98 23.94 -2.84 -4.75
C ILE A 98 23.25 -1.96 -3.71
N ILE A 99 22.21 -1.22 -4.11
CA ILE A 99 21.47 -0.33 -3.19
C ILE A 99 20.81 -1.14 -2.07
N ASP A 100 20.22 -2.28 -2.39
CA ASP A 100 19.57 -3.14 -1.40
C ASP A 100 20.59 -3.69 -0.40
N LEU A 101 21.77 -4.15 -0.86
CA LEU A 101 22.86 -4.61 0.00
C LEU A 101 23.38 -3.49 0.91
N LEU A 102 23.55 -2.29 0.38
CA LEU A 102 23.97 -1.12 1.16
C LEU A 102 22.96 -0.76 2.26
N GLN A 103 21.67 -0.89 1.99
CA GLN A 103 20.63 -0.69 3.01
C GLN A 103 20.72 -1.73 4.13
N VAL A 104 20.94 -3.00 3.78
CA VAL A 104 21.11 -4.08 4.78
C VAL A 104 22.35 -3.83 5.64
N GLN A 105 23.48 -3.46 5.03
CA GLN A 105 24.72 -3.12 5.75
C GLN A 105 24.48 -1.93 6.71
N TYR A 106 23.88 -0.85 6.22
CA TYR A 106 23.57 0.32 7.03
C TYR A 106 22.60 0.01 8.20
N ALA A 107 21.61 -0.86 7.95
CA ALA A 107 20.71 -1.33 9.00
C ALA A 107 21.44 -2.09 10.10
N ALA A 108 22.35 -2.99 9.70
CA ALA A 108 23.17 -3.76 10.65
C ALA A 108 24.06 -2.85 11.50
N GLU A 109 24.74 -1.85 10.90
CA GLU A 109 25.55 -0.85 11.59
C GLU A 109 24.72 0.02 12.54
N SER A 110 23.51 0.39 12.09
CA SER A 110 22.57 1.21 12.88
C SER A 110 21.81 0.44 13.96
N GLY A 111 22.05 -0.88 14.10
CA GLY A 111 21.39 -1.73 15.08
C GLY A 111 19.95 -2.10 14.74
N ILE A 112 19.50 -1.87 13.51
CA ILE A 112 18.19 -2.31 13.03
C ILE A 112 18.28 -3.78 12.65
N ARG A 113 17.52 -4.62 13.35
CA ARG A 113 17.49 -6.07 13.14
C ARG A 113 16.05 -6.57 13.17
N VAL A 114 15.80 -7.68 12.48
CA VAL A 114 14.53 -8.40 12.48
C VAL A 114 14.81 -9.82 12.97
N ASP A 115 14.31 -10.13 14.16
CA ASP A 115 14.41 -11.48 14.71
C ASP A 115 13.41 -12.45 14.09
N ASP A 116 13.60 -13.75 14.33
CA ASP A 116 12.75 -14.79 13.74
C ASP A 116 11.31 -14.77 14.24
N VAL A 117 11.07 -14.26 15.45
CA VAL A 117 9.70 -14.14 15.98
C VAL A 117 8.93 -13.08 15.18
N GLN A 118 9.52 -11.93 14.98
CA GLN A 118 8.95 -10.82 14.19
C GLN A 118 8.72 -11.24 12.72
N LEU A 119 9.70 -11.95 12.14
CA LEU A 119 9.61 -12.47 10.79
C LEU A 119 8.48 -13.49 10.63
N ASN A 120 8.35 -14.43 11.58
CA ASN A 120 7.29 -15.43 11.57
C ASN A 120 5.90 -14.79 11.74
N GLN A 121 5.78 -13.73 12.55
CA GLN A 121 4.54 -12.96 12.67
C GLN A 121 4.18 -12.24 11.37
N ALA A 122 5.17 -11.67 10.67
CA ALA A 122 4.97 -11.04 9.37
C ALA A 122 4.51 -12.07 8.33
N LEU A 123 5.19 -13.23 8.25
CA LEU A 123 4.82 -14.34 7.38
C LEU A 123 3.39 -14.85 7.65
N ALA A 124 2.99 -14.96 8.91
CA ALA A 124 1.63 -15.38 9.27
C ALA A 124 0.59 -14.36 8.78
N ARG A 125 0.84 -13.06 8.97
CA ARG A 125 -0.04 -11.99 8.45
C ARG A 125 -0.14 -12.00 6.93
N ILE A 126 1.00 -12.12 6.23
CA ILE A 126 1.05 -12.20 4.77
C ILE A 126 0.27 -13.42 4.28
N SER A 127 0.44 -14.58 4.93
CA SER A 127 -0.31 -15.79 4.59
C SER A 127 -1.81 -15.58 4.70
N GLN A 128 -2.30 -15.03 5.82
CA GLN A 128 -3.72 -14.73 6.05
C GLN A 128 -4.28 -13.71 5.05
N GLN A 129 -3.54 -12.62 4.78
CA GLN A 129 -3.95 -11.59 3.81
C GLN A 129 -4.09 -12.16 2.39
N ASN A 130 -3.31 -13.19 2.05
CA ASN A 130 -3.39 -13.88 0.78
C ASN A 130 -4.33 -15.11 0.78
N GLY A 131 -5.13 -15.28 1.83
CA GLY A 131 -6.18 -16.30 1.91
C GLY A 131 -5.68 -17.69 2.26
N PHE A 132 -4.44 -17.83 2.78
CA PHE A 132 -3.91 -19.10 3.28
C PHE A 132 -4.29 -19.27 4.76
N GLY A 133 -4.73 -20.47 5.12
CA GLY A 133 -5.08 -20.80 6.51
C GLY A 133 -3.86 -20.87 7.44
N SER A 134 -2.66 -21.06 6.89
CA SER A 134 -1.40 -21.16 7.65
C SER A 134 -0.17 -20.84 6.79
N THR A 135 0.95 -20.53 7.47
CA THR A 135 2.27 -20.40 6.81
C THR A 135 2.74 -21.70 6.17
N ALA A 136 2.28 -22.85 6.66
CA ALA A 136 2.61 -24.15 6.06
C ALA A 136 1.93 -24.33 4.69
N GLU A 137 0.68 -23.92 4.54
CA GLU A 137 -0.01 -23.90 3.24
C GLU A 137 0.65 -22.92 2.26
N PHE A 138 1.03 -21.74 2.75
CA PHE A 138 1.77 -20.76 1.96
C PHE A 138 3.09 -21.34 1.44
N ARG A 139 3.87 -22.00 2.31
CA ARG A 139 5.10 -22.68 1.93
C ARG A 139 4.86 -23.78 0.89
N ALA A 140 3.87 -24.66 1.12
CA ALA A 140 3.56 -25.74 0.18
C ALA A 140 3.19 -25.19 -1.21
N LYS A 141 2.51 -24.04 -1.27
CA LYS A 141 2.17 -23.39 -2.53
C LYS A 141 3.40 -22.83 -3.23
N LEU A 142 4.35 -22.21 -2.51
CA LEU A 142 5.63 -21.73 -3.07
C LEU A 142 6.43 -22.90 -3.65
N ASP A 143 6.53 -24.02 -2.90
CA ASP A 143 7.25 -25.23 -3.34
C ASP A 143 6.63 -25.80 -4.64
N LEU A 144 5.29 -25.79 -4.77
CA LEU A 144 4.60 -26.21 -6.00
C LEU A 144 4.88 -25.29 -7.19
N GLU A 145 5.15 -24.03 -6.96
CA GLU A 145 5.49 -23.03 -7.99
C GLU A 145 7.00 -22.97 -8.28
N GLY A 146 7.79 -23.81 -7.60
CA GLY A 146 9.24 -23.85 -7.75
C GLY A 146 9.97 -22.65 -7.12
N VAL A 147 9.32 -21.96 -6.17
CA VAL A 147 9.88 -20.80 -5.49
C VAL A 147 10.51 -21.22 -4.16
N ASN A 148 11.75 -20.85 -3.92
CA ASN A 148 12.45 -21.19 -2.68
C ASN A 148 11.89 -20.41 -1.49
N TYR A 149 11.31 -21.13 -0.53
CA TYR A 149 10.72 -20.53 0.67
C TYR A 149 11.74 -19.73 1.51
N ASN A 150 13.00 -20.17 1.59
CA ASN A 150 14.01 -19.45 2.36
C ASN A 150 14.39 -18.12 1.70
N GLN A 151 14.43 -18.05 0.38
CA GLN A 151 14.61 -16.78 -0.34
C GLN A 151 13.47 -15.82 -0.04
N VAL A 152 12.22 -16.26 -0.15
CA VAL A 152 11.05 -15.42 0.17
C VAL A 152 11.09 -14.94 1.62
N ARG A 153 11.53 -15.80 2.55
CA ARG A 153 11.69 -15.44 3.96
C ARG A 153 12.71 -14.32 4.16
N GLU A 154 13.87 -14.40 3.51
CA GLU A 154 14.90 -13.36 3.58
C GLU A 154 14.46 -12.05 2.90
N GLU A 155 13.72 -12.14 1.79
CA GLU A 155 13.12 -10.97 1.16
C GLU A 155 12.18 -10.23 2.09
N ILE A 156 11.28 -10.96 2.75
CA ILE A 156 10.36 -10.37 3.73
C ILE A 156 11.13 -9.75 4.91
N ARG A 157 12.23 -10.38 5.35
CA ARG A 157 13.11 -9.80 6.37
C ARG A 157 13.68 -8.46 5.92
N ASN A 158 14.20 -8.41 4.71
CA ASN A 158 14.80 -7.21 4.14
C ASN A 158 13.75 -6.09 3.95
N GLU A 159 12.53 -6.44 3.50
CA GLU A 159 11.43 -5.47 3.41
C GLU A 159 11.11 -4.83 4.77
N ILE A 160 11.06 -5.64 5.83
CA ILE A 160 10.84 -5.11 7.19
C ILE A 160 12.01 -4.20 7.60
N ILE A 161 13.25 -4.56 7.27
CA ILE A 161 14.44 -3.75 7.53
C ILE A 161 14.32 -2.40 6.81
N PHE A 162 13.98 -2.40 5.53
CA PHE A 162 13.86 -1.17 4.73
C PHE A 162 12.73 -0.28 5.18
N ALA A 163 11.59 -0.87 5.55
CA ALA A 163 10.50 -0.12 6.15
C ALA A 163 10.94 0.58 7.46
N ARG A 164 11.68 -0.10 8.32
CA ARG A 164 12.22 0.48 9.56
C ARG A 164 13.28 1.55 9.31
N LEU A 165 14.12 1.36 8.29
CA LEU A 165 15.09 2.39 7.88
C LEU A 165 14.36 3.63 7.39
N ARG A 166 13.38 3.47 6.51
CA ARG A 166 12.57 4.57 5.98
C ARG A 166 11.84 5.32 7.09
N GLU A 167 11.21 4.60 8.00
CA GLU A 167 10.55 5.18 9.18
C GLU A 167 11.55 6.02 9.99
N ARG A 168 12.69 5.42 10.37
CA ARG A 168 13.68 6.05 11.26
C ARG A 168 14.43 7.21 10.61
N GLU A 169 14.91 7.02 9.37
CA GLU A 169 15.80 7.99 8.72
C GLU A 169 15.04 9.09 7.99
N ILE A 170 13.80 8.83 7.60
CA ILE A 170 13.01 9.73 6.77
C ILE A 170 11.71 10.15 7.48
N GLU A 171 10.77 9.22 7.66
CA GLU A 171 9.38 9.57 8.01
C GLU A 171 9.27 10.24 9.39
N SER A 172 10.04 9.77 10.38
CA SER A 172 10.09 10.38 11.71
C SER A 172 10.63 11.82 11.72
N LYS A 173 11.33 12.23 10.67
CA LYS A 173 11.93 13.57 10.53
C LYS A 173 11.08 14.52 9.68
N ILE A 174 10.03 14.02 9.03
CA ILE A 174 9.16 14.84 8.18
C ILE A 174 8.24 15.69 9.03
N ILE A 175 8.36 17.00 8.87
CA ILE A 175 7.45 17.98 9.46
C ILE A 175 6.65 18.62 8.32
N ILE A 176 5.33 18.66 8.49
CA ILE A 176 4.41 19.29 7.55
C ILE A 176 3.73 20.46 8.26
N SER A 177 4.04 21.67 7.83
CA SER A 177 3.46 22.88 8.38
C SER A 177 2.06 23.16 7.81
N ASP A 178 1.24 23.89 8.56
CA ASP A 178 -0.08 24.33 8.07
C ASP A 178 0.03 25.19 6.80
N ARG A 179 1.10 25.98 6.69
CA ARG A 179 1.37 26.79 5.49
C ARG A 179 1.59 25.94 4.24
N GLU A 180 2.25 24.79 4.36
CA GLU A 180 2.41 23.87 3.23
C GLU A 180 1.08 23.25 2.83
N VAL A 181 0.23 22.91 3.83
CA VAL A 181 -1.13 22.41 3.59
C VAL A 181 -1.95 23.47 2.86
N ASP A 182 -1.92 24.73 3.32
CA ASP A 182 -2.65 25.84 2.69
C ASP A 182 -2.17 26.08 1.25
N ASN A 183 -0.85 26.07 1.03
CA ASN A 183 -0.27 26.23 -0.31
C ASN A 183 -0.65 25.07 -1.24
N TYR A 184 -0.64 23.84 -0.75
CA TYR A 184 -1.04 22.66 -1.51
C TYR A 184 -2.51 22.76 -1.93
N LEU A 185 -3.40 23.09 -0.99
CA LEU A 185 -4.83 23.27 -1.27
C LEU A 185 -5.08 24.44 -2.23
N ALA A 186 -4.41 25.60 -2.05
CA ALA A 186 -4.52 26.73 -2.95
C ALA A 186 -4.02 26.43 -4.37
N ASN A 187 -2.92 25.64 -4.50
CA ASN A 187 -2.43 25.21 -5.81
C ASN A 187 -3.39 24.22 -6.46
N LYS A 188 -3.96 23.29 -5.69
CA LYS A 188 -4.96 22.34 -6.16
C LYS A 188 -6.21 23.08 -6.67
N ALA A 189 -6.69 24.08 -5.94
CA ALA A 189 -7.78 24.97 -6.34
C ALA A 189 -7.49 25.72 -7.65
N ARG A 190 -6.27 26.25 -7.78
CA ARG A 190 -5.84 27.04 -8.95
C ARG A 190 -5.71 26.23 -10.23
N ILE A 191 -5.45 24.93 -10.15
CA ILE A 191 -5.40 24.02 -11.29
C ILE A 191 -6.82 23.73 -11.85
N GLY A 192 -7.86 24.25 -11.21
CA GLY A 192 -9.21 24.35 -11.78
C GLY A 192 -10.06 23.11 -11.69
N SER A 193 -9.81 22.28 -10.68
CA SER A 193 -10.57 21.06 -10.49
C SER A 193 -10.77 20.70 -9.02
N GLU A 194 -11.19 21.68 -8.23
CA GLU A 194 -11.62 21.37 -6.85
C GLU A 194 -12.80 20.41 -6.91
N GLY A 195 -12.53 19.20 -6.47
CA GLY A 195 -13.58 18.29 -6.08
C GLY A 195 -14.44 17.68 -7.17
N GLU A 196 -14.05 17.77 -8.44
CA GLU A 196 -14.77 17.03 -9.48
C GLU A 196 -14.14 15.69 -9.75
N GLU A 197 -14.94 14.64 -9.64
CA GLU A 197 -14.61 13.32 -10.11
C GLU A 197 -15.43 12.98 -11.35
N PHE A 198 -14.75 12.37 -12.31
CA PHE A 198 -15.31 11.97 -13.60
C PHE A 198 -15.30 10.44 -13.68
N HIS A 199 -16.45 9.85 -13.91
CA HIS A 199 -16.56 8.45 -14.29
C HIS A 199 -16.38 8.35 -15.79
N LEU A 200 -15.31 7.73 -16.22
CA LEU A 200 -14.86 7.70 -17.60
C LEU A 200 -14.82 6.29 -18.16
N ALA A 201 -15.16 6.18 -19.44
CA ALA A 201 -14.72 5.03 -20.23
C ALA A 201 -13.85 5.52 -21.40
N HIS A 202 -12.96 4.67 -21.89
CA HIS A 202 -11.89 5.01 -22.80
C HIS A 202 -11.71 3.96 -23.89
N ILE A 203 -11.50 4.42 -25.11
CA ILE A 203 -11.05 3.63 -26.24
C ILE A 203 -9.72 4.23 -26.68
N MET A 204 -8.68 3.42 -26.80
CA MET A 204 -7.38 3.82 -27.30
C MET A 204 -7.00 2.98 -28.51
N VAL A 205 -6.73 3.63 -29.63
CA VAL A 205 -6.09 3.00 -30.78
C VAL A 205 -4.62 3.38 -30.77
N ALA A 206 -3.78 2.44 -30.39
CA ALA A 206 -2.37 2.67 -30.18
C ALA A 206 -1.62 2.98 -31.48
N VAL A 207 -0.63 3.88 -31.38
CA VAL A 207 0.30 4.20 -32.44
C VAL A 207 1.72 4.04 -31.88
N PRO A 208 2.55 3.10 -32.41
CA PRO A 208 3.93 2.96 -32.01
C PRO A 208 4.75 4.24 -32.21
N GLU A 209 5.73 4.52 -31.36
CA GLU A 209 6.55 5.74 -31.40
C GLU A 209 7.24 5.98 -32.76
N GLN A 210 7.62 4.89 -33.47
CA GLN A 210 8.27 4.94 -34.80
C GLN A 210 7.32 4.48 -35.91
N ALA A 211 6.02 4.76 -35.80
CA ALA A 211 5.06 4.35 -36.81
C ALA A 211 5.23 5.15 -38.11
N SER A 212 5.16 4.43 -39.25
CA SER A 212 5.09 5.08 -40.56
C SER A 212 3.82 5.94 -40.71
N ALA A 213 3.86 6.91 -41.61
CA ALA A 213 2.67 7.74 -41.94
C ALA A 213 1.46 6.90 -42.33
N GLU A 214 1.66 5.74 -42.94
CA GLU A 214 0.61 4.81 -43.32
C GLU A 214 -0.03 4.16 -42.09
N LYS A 215 0.79 3.68 -41.12
CA LYS A 215 0.29 3.12 -39.86
C LYS A 215 -0.48 4.15 -39.03
N ILE A 216 0.01 5.41 -38.99
CA ILE A 216 -0.70 6.50 -38.30
C ILE A 216 -2.06 6.74 -38.95
N ARG A 217 -2.13 6.73 -40.28
CA ARG A 217 -3.38 6.92 -41.03
C ARG A 217 -4.35 5.77 -40.76
N SER A 218 -3.88 4.52 -40.83
CA SER A 218 -4.72 3.35 -40.56
C SER A 218 -5.25 3.35 -39.11
N ALA A 219 -4.42 3.73 -38.10
CA ALA A 219 -4.89 3.88 -36.74
C ALA A 219 -5.94 4.99 -36.59
N ARG A 220 -5.77 6.10 -37.30
CA ARG A 220 -6.77 7.17 -37.34
C ARG A 220 -8.10 6.69 -37.93
N ASP A 221 -8.06 6.01 -39.11
CA ASP A 221 -9.25 5.47 -39.76
C ASP A 221 -9.99 4.47 -38.86
N ARG A 222 -9.25 3.64 -38.11
CA ARG A 222 -9.81 2.73 -37.10
C ARG A 222 -10.49 3.46 -35.96
N ALA A 223 -9.90 4.55 -35.45
CA ALA A 223 -10.50 5.38 -34.40
C ALA A 223 -11.75 6.11 -34.91
N ASP A 224 -11.72 6.63 -36.16
CA ASP A 224 -12.87 7.29 -36.79
C ASP A 224 -14.03 6.29 -37.05
N GLN A 225 -13.72 5.02 -37.38
CA GLN A 225 -14.73 3.95 -37.49
C GLN A 225 -15.37 3.64 -36.14
N ALA A 226 -14.56 3.56 -35.05
CA ALA A 226 -15.08 3.38 -33.70
C ALA A 226 -16.04 4.53 -33.32
N LEU A 227 -15.60 5.78 -33.52
CA LEU A 227 -16.43 6.95 -33.25
C LEU A 227 -17.74 6.95 -34.07
N LYS A 228 -17.68 6.54 -35.35
CA LYS A 228 -18.86 6.40 -36.17
C LYS A 228 -19.86 5.41 -35.61
N GLN A 229 -19.41 4.21 -35.19
CA GLN A 229 -20.29 3.22 -34.55
C GLN A 229 -20.95 3.76 -33.28
N LEU A 230 -20.18 4.50 -32.44
CA LEU A 230 -20.73 5.16 -31.26
C LEU A 230 -21.79 6.20 -31.59
N ASN A 231 -21.56 6.99 -32.63
CA ASN A 231 -22.53 7.98 -33.11
C ASN A 231 -23.79 7.35 -33.75
N ASP A 232 -23.64 6.16 -34.34
CA ASP A 232 -24.73 5.34 -34.88
C ASP A 232 -25.51 4.60 -33.75
N GLY A 233 -25.11 4.78 -32.47
CA GLY A 233 -25.83 4.27 -31.31
C GLY A 233 -25.32 2.93 -30.78
N ALA A 234 -24.17 2.44 -31.24
CA ALA A 234 -23.56 1.23 -30.65
C ALA A 234 -23.17 1.42 -29.19
N ASP A 235 -23.24 0.34 -28.42
CA ASP A 235 -22.81 0.36 -27.03
C ASP A 235 -21.30 0.59 -26.91
N PHE A 236 -20.89 1.50 -26.00
CA PHE A 236 -19.49 1.90 -25.83
C PHE A 236 -18.60 0.73 -25.45
N SER A 237 -19.10 -0.17 -24.58
CA SER A 237 -18.30 -1.31 -24.11
C SER A 237 -18.06 -2.34 -25.21
N GLN A 238 -19.02 -2.51 -26.13
CA GLN A 238 -18.85 -3.37 -27.29
C GLN A 238 -17.84 -2.77 -28.30
N VAL A 239 -17.93 -1.47 -28.54
CA VAL A 239 -16.95 -0.78 -29.40
C VAL A 239 -15.57 -0.78 -28.78
N ALA A 240 -15.46 -0.58 -27.46
CA ALA A 240 -14.18 -0.67 -26.76
C ALA A 240 -13.56 -2.06 -26.90
N ALA A 241 -14.32 -3.13 -26.68
CA ALA A 241 -13.84 -4.51 -26.85
C ALA A 241 -13.37 -4.82 -28.28
N GLY A 242 -13.95 -4.16 -29.30
CA GLY A 242 -13.62 -4.41 -30.71
C GLY A 242 -12.51 -3.52 -31.28
N PHE A 243 -12.30 -2.32 -30.74
CA PHE A 243 -11.42 -1.30 -31.30
C PHE A 243 -10.30 -0.83 -30.38
N SER A 244 -10.43 -0.99 -29.06
CA SER A 244 -9.44 -0.48 -28.13
C SER A 244 -8.25 -1.44 -28.00
N ASP A 245 -7.06 -0.86 -27.99
CA ASP A 245 -5.81 -1.56 -27.70
C ASP A 245 -5.38 -1.38 -26.23
N ALA A 246 -6.22 -0.75 -25.39
CA ALA A 246 -5.96 -0.56 -23.97
C ALA A 246 -6.25 -1.81 -23.15
N ASP A 247 -5.60 -1.96 -21.99
CA ASP A 247 -5.74 -3.13 -21.10
C ASP A 247 -7.17 -3.32 -20.54
N ASP A 248 -7.94 -2.25 -20.53
CA ASP A 248 -9.33 -2.22 -20.06
C ASP A 248 -10.36 -2.48 -21.19
N ALA A 249 -9.92 -2.68 -22.43
CA ALA A 249 -10.77 -2.91 -23.59
C ALA A 249 -11.83 -3.99 -23.35
N LEU A 250 -11.40 -5.16 -22.81
CA LEU A 250 -12.28 -6.29 -22.53
C LEU A 250 -13.18 -6.07 -21.29
N LYS A 251 -12.94 -5.00 -20.53
CA LYS A 251 -13.81 -4.53 -19.43
C LYS A 251 -14.74 -3.42 -19.89
N GLY A 252 -14.89 -3.25 -21.20
CA GLY A 252 -15.72 -2.18 -21.78
C GLY A 252 -15.06 -0.81 -21.74
N GLY A 253 -13.76 -0.74 -21.51
CA GLY A 253 -13.00 0.50 -21.40
C GLY A 253 -13.28 1.32 -20.13
N ASP A 254 -13.99 0.78 -19.14
CA ASP A 254 -14.35 1.50 -17.92
C ASP A 254 -13.12 1.77 -17.05
N LEU A 255 -12.80 3.07 -16.86
CA LEU A 255 -11.73 3.56 -16.01
C LEU A 255 -12.20 3.81 -14.57
N GLY A 256 -13.50 3.76 -14.29
CA GLY A 256 -14.09 4.14 -13.01
C GLY A 256 -14.00 5.65 -12.73
N TRP A 257 -14.22 6.02 -11.47
CA TRP A 257 -14.13 7.40 -11.01
C TRP A 257 -12.68 7.87 -10.91
N ARG A 258 -12.38 9.00 -11.55
CA ARG A 258 -11.05 9.64 -11.59
C ARG A 258 -11.17 11.08 -11.14
N GLY A 259 -10.36 11.46 -10.15
CA GLY A 259 -10.19 12.88 -9.82
C GLY A 259 -9.57 13.62 -11.01
N SER A 260 -9.95 14.86 -11.18
CA SER A 260 -9.46 15.72 -12.25
C SER A 260 -7.92 15.86 -12.27
N ASP A 261 -7.27 15.72 -11.11
CA ASP A 261 -5.80 15.70 -10.93
C ASP A 261 -5.12 14.47 -11.57
N LYS A 262 -5.89 13.40 -11.79
CA LYS A 262 -5.43 12.14 -12.41
C LYS A 262 -5.77 12.02 -13.89
N ILE A 263 -6.38 13.03 -14.47
CA ILE A 263 -6.78 13.06 -15.88
C ILE A 263 -5.79 13.95 -16.65
N PRO A 264 -5.17 13.44 -17.75
CA PRO A 264 -4.28 14.25 -18.58
C PRO A 264 -4.94 15.55 -19.05
N PRO A 265 -4.21 16.69 -19.09
CA PRO A 265 -4.77 17.98 -19.50
C PRO A 265 -5.47 17.95 -20.86
N LEU A 266 -4.95 17.17 -21.82
CA LEU A 266 -5.55 16.97 -23.13
C LEU A 266 -6.99 16.46 -23.04
N PHE A 267 -7.25 15.52 -22.15
CA PHE A 267 -8.57 14.94 -21.94
C PHE A 267 -9.46 15.85 -21.11
N MET A 268 -8.86 16.48 -20.10
CA MET A 268 -9.58 17.35 -19.18
C MET A 268 -10.27 18.52 -19.88
N ASN A 269 -9.60 19.15 -20.87
CA ASN A 269 -10.16 20.25 -21.65
C ASN A 269 -11.47 19.87 -22.36
N GLU A 270 -11.54 18.65 -22.90
CA GLU A 270 -12.74 18.15 -23.56
C GLU A 270 -13.84 17.74 -22.56
N LEU A 271 -13.44 17.09 -21.45
CA LEU A 271 -14.37 16.60 -20.44
C LEU A 271 -15.09 17.71 -19.66
N GLN A 272 -14.46 18.88 -19.53
CA GLN A 272 -15.09 20.03 -18.85
C GLN A 272 -16.39 20.48 -19.53
N THR A 273 -16.42 20.42 -20.83
CA THR A 273 -17.57 20.85 -21.66
C THR A 273 -18.52 19.72 -22.01
N LEU A 274 -18.10 18.46 -21.79
CA LEU A 274 -18.86 17.29 -22.17
C LEU A 274 -19.98 17.01 -21.16
N GLN A 275 -21.18 16.68 -21.70
CA GLN A 275 -22.30 16.23 -20.87
C GLN A 275 -22.18 14.73 -20.51
N SER A 276 -22.68 14.35 -19.35
CA SER A 276 -22.75 12.94 -18.94
C SER A 276 -23.52 12.11 -19.97
N GLY A 277 -23.01 10.93 -20.28
CA GLY A 277 -23.52 10.03 -21.32
C GLY A 277 -22.94 10.28 -22.73
N ARG A 278 -22.23 11.38 -22.96
CA ARG A 278 -21.65 11.73 -24.26
C ARG A 278 -20.20 11.26 -24.40
N THR A 279 -19.78 11.15 -25.68
CA THR A 279 -18.40 10.82 -26.07
C THR A 279 -17.68 12.04 -26.65
N THR A 280 -16.36 12.09 -26.48
CA THR A 280 -15.51 13.07 -27.19
C THR A 280 -15.41 12.73 -28.67
N GLY A 281 -14.86 13.64 -29.44
CA GLY A 281 -14.27 13.32 -30.76
C GLY A 281 -13.00 12.45 -30.57
N VAL A 282 -12.36 12.15 -31.72
CA VAL A 282 -11.07 11.47 -31.72
C VAL A 282 -9.96 12.44 -31.29
N LEU A 283 -9.32 12.18 -30.16
CA LEU A 283 -8.20 12.96 -29.62
C LEU A 283 -6.88 12.31 -30.00
N ARG A 284 -5.85 13.10 -30.26
CA ARG A 284 -4.51 12.61 -30.61
C ARG A 284 -3.53 12.86 -29.48
N SER A 285 -2.85 11.79 -29.04
CA SER A 285 -1.72 11.86 -28.11
C SER A 285 -0.46 11.20 -28.71
N PRO A 286 0.70 11.29 -28.08
CA PRO A 286 1.89 10.54 -28.50
C PRO A 286 1.65 9.02 -28.56
N SER A 287 0.83 8.46 -27.67
CA SER A 287 0.54 7.02 -27.57
C SER A 287 -0.50 6.53 -28.59
N GLY A 288 -1.28 7.42 -29.21
CA GLY A 288 -2.30 7.01 -30.17
C GLY A 288 -3.50 7.93 -30.29
N PHE A 289 -4.62 7.37 -30.72
CA PHE A 289 -5.90 8.05 -30.84
C PHE A 289 -6.83 7.59 -29.73
N HIS A 290 -7.58 8.53 -29.15
CA HIS A 290 -8.38 8.30 -27.97
C HIS A 290 -9.81 8.79 -28.17
N ILE A 291 -10.79 8.04 -27.67
CA ILE A 291 -12.19 8.44 -27.56
C ILE A 291 -12.56 8.21 -26.09
N LEU A 292 -13.08 9.23 -25.44
CA LEU A 292 -13.53 9.17 -24.05
C LEU A 292 -15.06 9.24 -24.01
N LYS A 293 -15.66 8.52 -23.08
CA LYS A 293 -17.08 8.69 -22.72
C LYS A 293 -17.14 9.19 -21.28
N LEU A 294 -17.85 10.28 -21.08
CA LEU A 294 -18.18 10.74 -19.73
C LEU A 294 -19.44 10.00 -19.27
N ILE A 295 -19.29 9.03 -18.38
CA ILE A 295 -20.41 8.26 -17.82
C ILE A 295 -21.12 9.09 -16.75
N GLY A 296 -20.34 9.75 -15.89
CA GLY A 296 -20.87 10.57 -14.83
C GLY A 296 -19.87 11.62 -14.36
N LYS A 297 -20.38 12.67 -13.74
CA LYS A 297 -19.62 13.73 -13.09
C LYS A 297 -20.20 13.91 -11.69
N ARG A 298 -19.36 13.93 -10.69
CA ARG A 298 -19.78 14.24 -9.33
C ARG A 298 -18.80 15.22 -8.70
N SER A 299 -19.31 16.06 -7.80
CA SER A 299 -18.45 16.88 -6.95
C SER A 299 -17.95 16.00 -5.81
N ALA A 300 -16.64 15.94 -5.62
CA ALA A 300 -16.07 15.37 -4.41
C ALA A 300 -16.28 16.33 -3.20
N ASP A 301 -16.81 17.53 -3.44
CA ASP A 301 -17.11 18.53 -2.43
C ASP A 301 -18.48 18.35 -1.77
N ALA A 302 -19.13 17.19 -1.92
CA ALA A 302 -20.27 16.88 -1.07
C ALA A 302 -19.81 17.02 0.41
N PRO A 303 -20.52 17.81 1.24
CA PRO A 303 -20.12 18.00 2.63
C PRO A 303 -20.04 16.64 3.34
N VAL A 304 -18.91 16.39 3.96
CA VAL A 304 -18.73 15.20 4.81
C VAL A 304 -19.26 15.53 6.18
N VAL A 305 -20.51 15.17 6.39
CA VAL A 305 -21.19 15.37 7.66
C VAL A 305 -21.07 14.10 8.49
N ILE A 306 -20.48 14.23 9.68
CA ILE A 306 -20.42 13.15 10.68
C ILE A 306 -21.31 13.48 11.86
N THR A 307 -21.84 12.43 12.49
CA THR A 307 -22.51 12.59 13.78
C THR A 307 -21.46 12.49 14.88
N GLN A 308 -21.26 13.57 15.64
CA GLN A 308 -20.48 13.55 16.86
C GLN A 308 -21.38 13.31 18.06
N THR A 309 -20.90 12.52 19.02
CA THR A 309 -21.61 12.19 20.26
C THR A 309 -20.86 12.78 21.44
N HIS A 310 -21.52 13.62 22.24
CA HIS A 310 -21.03 14.06 23.54
C HIS A 310 -21.42 12.99 24.56
N ALA A 311 -20.44 12.34 25.15
CA ALA A 311 -20.64 11.26 26.08
C ALA A 311 -19.80 11.43 27.34
N ARG A 312 -20.22 10.76 28.41
CA ARG A 312 -19.44 10.61 29.62
C ARG A 312 -19.45 9.15 30.08
N HIS A 313 -18.41 8.72 30.80
CA HIS A 313 -18.33 7.34 31.21
C HIS A 313 -17.76 7.15 32.62
N ILE A 314 -17.98 5.96 33.17
CA ILE A 314 -17.36 5.43 34.38
C ILE A 314 -16.70 4.11 34.02
N LEU A 315 -15.39 3.99 34.26
CA LEU A 315 -14.62 2.77 33.99
C LEU A 315 -14.31 2.06 35.30
N ILE A 316 -14.64 0.80 35.38
CA ILE A 316 -14.16 -0.15 36.40
C ILE A 316 -13.21 -1.14 35.74
N LYS A 317 -11.92 -1.00 36.01
CA LYS A 317 -10.88 -1.86 35.43
C LYS A 317 -10.94 -3.26 36.02
N THR A 318 -10.74 -4.26 35.18
CA THR A 318 -10.47 -5.64 35.62
C THR A 318 -8.98 -5.80 35.94
N SER A 319 -8.68 -6.59 36.95
CA SER A 319 -7.31 -6.87 37.38
C SER A 319 -7.26 -8.25 38.09
N GLU A 320 -6.06 -8.66 38.52
CA GLU A 320 -5.93 -9.89 39.34
C GLU A 320 -6.75 -9.83 40.64
N ILE A 321 -7.06 -8.64 41.15
CA ILE A 321 -7.80 -8.42 42.39
C ILE A 321 -9.29 -8.19 42.12
N VAL A 322 -9.64 -7.57 40.99
CA VAL A 322 -11.03 -7.27 40.60
C VAL A 322 -11.41 -8.15 39.43
N SER A 323 -12.18 -9.19 39.69
CA SER A 323 -12.66 -10.09 38.65
C SER A 323 -13.65 -9.40 37.70
N GLU A 324 -13.82 -9.96 36.52
CA GLU A 324 -14.76 -9.47 35.50
C GLU A 324 -16.20 -9.37 36.04
N ASN A 325 -16.64 -10.40 36.78
CA ASN A 325 -17.96 -10.42 37.41
C ASN A 325 -18.12 -9.31 38.45
N GLU A 326 -17.10 -9.09 39.29
CA GLU A 326 -17.12 -8.04 40.28
C GLU A 326 -17.14 -6.65 39.64
N ALA A 327 -16.37 -6.42 38.57
CA ALA A 327 -16.41 -5.16 37.82
C ALA A 327 -17.79 -4.89 37.21
N ARG A 328 -18.39 -5.92 36.60
CA ARG A 328 -19.75 -5.84 36.07
C ARG A 328 -20.80 -5.54 37.16
N ASP A 329 -20.72 -6.21 38.28
CA ASP A 329 -21.66 -6.00 39.39
C ASP A 329 -21.55 -4.59 39.96
N ARG A 330 -20.33 -4.05 40.08
CA ARG A 330 -20.08 -2.65 40.48
C ARG A 330 -20.68 -1.67 39.50
N VAL A 331 -20.47 -1.85 38.19
CA VAL A 331 -21.08 -1.02 37.13
C VAL A 331 -22.60 -1.09 37.20
N THR A 332 -23.17 -2.27 37.40
CA THR A 332 -24.62 -2.46 37.53
C THR A 332 -25.18 -1.73 38.76
N GLU A 333 -24.51 -1.79 39.89
CA GLU A 333 -24.90 -1.06 41.10
C GLU A 333 -24.80 0.47 40.93
N ILE A 334 -23.74 0.97 40.26
CA ILE A 334 -23.61 2.40 39.96
C ILE A 334 -24.73 2.84 39.02
N ARG A 335 -25.03 2.05 37.97
CA ARG A 335 -26.13 2.31 37.05
C ARG A 335 -27.45 2.45 37.81
N ARG A 336 -27.77 1.50 38.70
CA ARG A 336 -28.99 1.53 39.51
C ARG A 336 -29.08 2.80 40.36
N ARG A 337 -27.96 3.27 40.93
CA ARG A 337 -27.94 4.53 41.70
C ARG A 337 -28.24 5.73 40.82
N ILE A 338 -27.68 5.80 39.62
CA ILE A 338 -27.93 6.88 38.67
C ILE A 338 -29.37 6.86 38.19
N GLU A 339 -29.95 5.71 37.89
CA GLU A 339 -31.36 5.54 37.54
C GLU A 339 -32.29 5.97 38.69
N ASN A 340 -31.83 5.87 39.94
CA ASN A 340 -32.54 6.35 41.12
C ASN A 340 -32.25 7.81 41.48
N GLY A 341 -31.59 8.57 40.56
CA GLY A 341 -31.41 10.01 40.72
C GLY A 341 -30.03 10.44 41.26
N ALA A 342 -29.07 9.55 41.43
CA ALA A 342 -27.72 9.95 41.81
C ALA A 342 -27.05 10.68 40.62
N ASP A 343 -26.28 11.73 40.93
CA ASP A 343 -25.53 12.47 39.89
C ASP A 343 -24.43 11.62 39.26
N PHE A 344 -24.43 11.55 37.95
CA PHE A 344 -23.45 10.75 37.21
C PHE A 344 -22.02 11.21 37.43
N ALA A 345 -21.78 12.53 37.42
CA ALA A 345 -20.46 13.10 37.58
C ALA A 345 -19.88 12.83 38.97
N GLU A 346 -20.70 12.85 40.02
CA GLU A 346 -20.29 12.45 41.37
C GLU A 346 -19.95 10.98 41.46
N GLN A 347 -20.75 10.12 40.81
CA GLN A 347 -20.43 8.69 40.74
C GLN A 347 -19.13 8.44 39.95
N ALA A 348 -18.88 9.18 38.86
CA ALA A 348 -17.64 9.09 38.09
C ALA A 348 -16.41 9.49 38.94
N ARG A 349 -16.47 10.64 39.61
CA ARG A 349 -15.38 11.10 40.51
C ARG A 349 -15.08 10.10 41.63
N ARG A 350 -16.10 9.39 42.10
CA ARG A 350 -15.96 8.46 43.23
C ARG A 350 -15.47 7.07 42.82
N TYR A 351 -15.91 6.58 41.68
CA TYR A 351 -15.74 5.18 41.31
C TYR A 351 -14.96 4.94 40.02
N SER A 352 -14.90 5.93 39.11
CA SER A 352 -14.22 5.72 37.83
C SER A 352 -12.71 5.66 38.01
N GLN A 353 -12.11 4.71 37.28
CA GLN A 353 -10.66 4.51 37.21
C GLN A 353 -10.09 5.05 35.90
N ASP A 354 -10.86 5.85 35.16
CA ASP A 354 -10.43 6.55 33.98
C ASP A 354 -9.85 7.93 34.29
N GLY A 355 -9.02 8.46 33.36
CA GLY A 355 -8.44 9.80 33.48
C GLY A 355 -9.46 10.93 33.51
N SER A 356 -10.65 10.74 32.92
CA SER A 356 -11.77 11.68 32.90
C SER A 356 -12.55 11.73 34.22
N ALA A 357 -12.24 10.85 35.20
CA ALA A 357 -12.99 10.73 36.47
C ALA A 357 -13.17 12.06 37.19
N GLN A 358 -12.11 12.89 37.28
CA GLN A 358 -12.12 14.17 37.97
C GLN A 358 -13.00 15.20 37.27
N GLN A 359 -13.18 15.09 35.95
CA GLN A 359 -14.11 15.89 35.14
C GLN A 359 -15.53 15.30 35.12
N GLY A 360 -15.84 14.33 36.02
CA GLY A 360 -17.16 13.72 36.07
C GLY A 360 -17.37 12.65 34.97
N GLY A 361 -16.27 12.13 34.41
CA GLY A 361 -16.28 11.13 33.35
C GLY A 361 -16.51 11.70 31.95
N ASP A 362 -16.49 13.03 31.78
CA ASP A 362 -16.73 13.67 30.49
C ASP A 362 -15.64 13.37 29.47
N LEU A 363 -16.05 12.94 28.29
CA LEU A 363 -15.18 12.59 27.15
C LEU A 363 -15.27 13.64 26.03
N GLU A 364 -16.02 14.72 26.28
CA GLU A 364 -16.28 15.75 25.26
C GLU A 364 -16.98 15.18 24.02
N TRP A 365 -16.78 15.85 22.86
CA TRP A 365 -17.36 15.44 21.59
C TRP A 365 -16.53 14.37 20.90
N LEU A 366 -17.06 13.17 20.82
CA LEU A 366 -16.45 12.02 20.16
C LEU A 366 -16.90 11.92 18.70
N SER A 367 -15.93 11.75 17.80
CA SER A 367 -16.18 11.41 16.40
C SER A 367 -16.15 9.90 16.20
N PRO A 368 -16.80 9.36 15.17
CA PRO A 368 -16.71 7.93 14.81
C PRO A 368 -15.25 7.47 14.70
N GLY A 369 -14.95 6.32 15.30
CA GLY A 369 -13.62 5.71 15.30
C GLY A 369 -12.63 6.25 16.34
N GLN A 370 -13.04 7.14 17.24
CA GLN A 370 -12.19 7.67 18.32
C GLN A 370 -12.17 6.80 19.57
N THR A 371 -13.07 5.83 19.67
CA THR A 371 -13.15 4.90 20.79
C THR A 371 -12.96 3.46 20.32
N VAL A 372 -12.73 2.55 21.26
CA VAL A 372 -12.65 1.12 20.92
C VAL A 372 -14.01 0.61 20.43
N PRO A 373 -14.04 -0.36 19.48
CA PRO A 373 -15.28 -0.77 18.81
C PRO A 373 -16.43 -1.15 19.76
N GLU A 374 -16.13 -1.87 20.82
CA GLU A 374 -17.15 -2.33 21.79
C GLU A 374 -17.77 -1.18 22.58
N PHE A 375 -16.99 -0.12 22.84
CA PHE A 375 -17.49 1.09 23.47
C PHE A 375 -18.36 1.90 22.50
N GLU A 376 -17.87 2.07 21.26
CA GLU A 376 -18.58 2.80 20.21
C GLU A 376 -19.92 2.15 19.88
N GLU A 377 -19.94 0.82 19.68
CA GLU A 377 -21.15 0.07 19.42
C GLU A 377 -22.20 0.22 20.54
N ALA A 378 -21.75 0.20 21.80
CA ALA A 378 -22.64 0.41 22.92
C ALA A 378 -23.17 1.83 22.99
N MET A 379 -22.29 2.83 22.77
CA MET A 379 -22.65 4.24 22.76
C MET A 379 -23.65 4.58 21.64
N ASP A 380 -23.47 3.98 20.46
CA ASP A 380 -24.33 4.25 19.31
C ASP A 380 -25.76 3.74 19.48
N LYS A 381 -25.96 2.69 20.27
CA LYS A 381 -27.27 2.14 20.61
C LYS A 381 -28.07 3.00 21.60
N LEU A 382 -27.40 3.92 22.32
CA LEU A 382 -28.03 4.75 23.36
C LEU A 382 -28.65 6.00 22.73
N GLN A 383 -29.78 6.43 23.27
CA GLN A 383 -30.35 7.74 22.98
C GLN A 383 -29.75 8.82 23.91
N SER A 384 -29.92 10.10 23.52
CA SER A 384 -29.49 11.20 24.39
C SER A 384 -30.20 11.14 25.77
N GLY A 385 -29.39 11.18 26.82
CA GLY A 385 -29.83 11.00 28.23
C GLY A 385 -29.73 9.55 28.72
N GLU A 386 -29.67 8.57 27.85
CA GLU A 386 -29.61 7.16 28.23
C GLU A 386 -28.26 6.72 28.78
N VAL A 387 -28.31 5.70 29.65
CA VAL A 387 -27.16 5.07 30.28
C VAL A 387 -27.08 3.62 29.89
N GLY A 388 -25.94 3.18 29.36
CA GLY A 388 -25.68 1.79 28.97
C GLY A 388 -24.35 1.29 29.48
N ALA A 389 -24.18 -0.04 29.49
CA ALA A 389 -22.92 -0.66 29.87
C ALA A 389 -22.21 -1.28 28.67
N ALA A 390 -20.89 -1.24 28.66
CA ALA A 390 -20.03 -1.88 27.67
C ALA A 390 -18.89 -2.63 28.35
N HIS A 391 -18.47 -3.75 27.76
CA HIS A 391 -17.26 -4.46 28.16
C HIS A 391 -16.20 -4.28 27.08
N THR A 392 -15.00 -3.87 27.48
CA THR A 392 -13.85 -3.68 26.60
C THR A 392 -12.60 -4.34 27.18
N GLN A 393 -11.51 -4.34 26.46
CA GLN A 393 -10.21 -4.79 26.97
C GLN A 393 -9.72 -4.05 28.23
N PHE A 394 -10.26 -2.88 28.52
CA PHE A 394 -9.89 -2.06 29.71
C PHE A 394 -10.72 -2.38 30.94
N GLY A 395 -11.84 -3.09 30.78
CA GLY A 395 -12.80 -3.41 31.82
C GLY A 395 -14.25 -3.08 31.45
N TRP A 396 -15.07 -2.86 32.47
CA TRP A 396 -16.48 -2.52 32.32
C TRP A 396 -16.69 -1.00 32.35
N HIS A 397 -17.43 -0.51 31.38
CA HIS A 397 -17.81 0.90 31.25
C HIS A 397 -19.29 1.07 31.50
N LEU A 398 -19.64 2.16 32.18
CA LEU A 398 -20.97 2.73 32.18
C LEU A 398 -20.94 4.01 31.36
N ILE A 399 -21.69 4.05 30.28
CA ILE A 399 -21.67 5.14 29.31
C ILE A 399 -22.97 5.91 29.38
N GLN A 400 -22.93 7.25 29.36
CA GLN A 400 -24.10 8.08 29.17
C GLN A 400 -23.89 8.96 27.96
N VAL A 401 -24.82 8.94 27.01
CA VAL A 401 -24.88 9.90 25.91
C VAL A 401 -25.57 11.16 26.40
N LEU A 402 -24.90 12.29 26.27
CA LEU A 402 -25.47 13.60 26.63
C LEU A 402 -26.25 14.19 25.46
N GLU A 403 -25.59 14.32 24.30
CA GLU A 403 -26.20 14.85 23.10
C GLU A 403 -25.47 14.36 21.84
N ARG A 404 -26.10 14.56 20.66
CA ARG A 404 -25.50 14.30 19.35
C ARG A 404 -25.64 15.55 18.48
N ARG A 405 -24.63 15.77 17.64
CA ARG A 405 -24.66 16.82 16.63
C ARG A 405 -24.11 16.35 15.30
N ASN A 406 -24.63 16.92 14.24
CA ASN A 406 -24.06 16.75 12.91
C ASN A 406 -23.04 17.86 12.67
N THR A 407 -21.83 17.48 12.34
CA THR A 407 -20.71 18.41 12.11
C THR A 407 -20.15 18.19 10.72
N ASP A 408 -20.05 19.25 9.93
CA ASP A 408 -19.33 19.22 8.66
C ASP A 408 -17.83 19.21 8.92
N VAL A 409 -17.17 18.12 8.51
CA VAL A 409 -15.72 17.92 8.67
C VAL A 409 -14.97 17.96 7.33
N SER A 410 -15.63 18.43 6.26
CA SER A 410 -15.07 18.46 4.90
C SER A 410 -13.73 19.16 4.84
N GLU A 411 -13.60 20.34 5.44
CA GLU A 411 -12.34 21.10 5.45
C GLU A 411 -11.24 20.37 6.25
N GLN A 412 -11.60 19.80 7.40
CA GLN A 412 -10.64 19.02 8.20
C GLN A 412 -10.16 17.80 7.44
N GLN A 413 -11.07 17.11 6.74
CA GLN A 413 -10.73 15.94 5.92
C GLN A 413 -9.86 16.31 4.72
N LYS A 414 -10.16 17.42 4.02
CA LYS A 414 -9.33 17.94 2.92
C LYS A 414 -7.91 18.26 3.42
N ARG A 415 -7.79 18.94 4.55
CA ARG A 415 -6.49 19.24 5.17
C ARG A 415 -5.73 17.99 5.56
N GLN A 416 -6.42 16.98 6.10
CA GLN A 416 -5.79 15.70 6.44
C GLN A 416 -5.30 14.96 5.19
N GLN A 417 -6.11 14.91 4.13
CA GLN A 417 -5.70 14.33 2.85
C GLN A 417 -4.50 15.07 2.24
N ALA A 418 -4.50 16.40 2.32
CA ALA A 418 -3.37 17.21 1.87
C ALA A 418 -2.10 16.90 2.67
N ARG A 419 -2.19 16.76 4.01
CA ARG A 419 -1.03 16.34 4.84
C ARG A 419 -0.49 14.98 4.42
N VAL A 420 -1.37 14.01 4.23
CA VAL A 420 -0.95 12.67 3.76
C VAL A 420 -0.25 12.76 2.40
N ALA A 421 -0.82 13.48 1.43
CA ALA A 421 -0.23 13.65 0.11
C ALA A 421 1.14 14.34 0.15
N ILE A 422 1.27 15.43 0.92
CA ILE A 422 2.55 16.14 1.11
C ILE A 422 3.56 15.22 1.81
N GLY A 423 3.11 14.49 2.84
CA GLY A 423 3.97 13.56 3.60
C GLY A 423 4.53 12.46 2.71
N THR A 424 3.68 11.82 1.90
CA THR A 424 4.11 10.80 0.94
C THR A 424 5.12 11.36 -0.05
N PHE A 425 4.84 12.52 -0.65
CA PHE A 425 5.76 13.15 -1.61
C PHE A 425 7.12 13.47 -0.97
N LYS A 426 7.14 14.11 0.20
CA LYS A 426 8.37 14.40 0.93
C LYS A 426 9.13 13.13 1.32
N SER A 427 8.40 12.10 1.76
CA SER A 427 9.00 10.82 2.13
C SER A 427 9.68 10.17 0.94
N ASP A 428 9.04 10.14 -0.22
CA ASP A 428 9.61 9.56 -1.44
C ASP A 428 10.84 10.34 -1.91
N GLU A 429 10.76 11.69 -1.95
CA GLU A 429 11.87 12.54 -2.36
C GLU A 429 13.08 12.39 -1.41
N GLN A 430 12.87 12.52 -0.10
CA GLN A 430 13.94 12.40 0.90
C GLN A 430 14.53 10.99 0.94
N TYR A 431 13.72 9.95 0.73
CA TYR A 431 14.21 8.58 0.67
C TYR A 431 15.11 8.34 -0.54
N GLN A 432 14.75 8.86 -1.72
CA GLN A 432 15.60 8.79 -2.91
C GLN A 432 16.91 9.56 -2.71
N ASP A 433 16.86 10.72 -2.08
CA ASP A 433 18.04 11.51 -1.74
C ASP A 433 18.95 10.75 -0.75
N TRP A 434 18.37 10.15 0.25
CA TRP A 434 19.09 9.35 1.24
C TRP A 434 19.76 8.12 0.60
N LEU A 435 19.06 7.41 -0.31
CA LEU A 435 19.65 6.28 -1.05
C LEU A 435 20.83 6.73 -1.92
N ARG A 436 20.72 7.88 -2.59
CA ARG A 436 21.87 8.46 -3.35
C ARG A 436 23.04 8.75 -2.43
N GLN A 437 22.81 9.40 -1.30
CA GLN A 437 23.87 9.68 -0.32
C GLN A 437 24.50 8.41 0.25
N LEU A 438 23.68 7.39 0.51
CA LEU A 438 24.16 6.08 0.96
C LEU A 438 25.08 5.45 -0.10
N ARG A 439 24.67 5.50 -1.36
CA ARG A 439 25.43 5.00 -2.50
C ARG A 439 26.74 5.75 -2.71
N ASP A 440 26.72 7.08 -2.64
CA ASP A 440 27.88 7.95 -2.91
C ASP A 440 28.99 7.82 -1.86
N ARG A 441 28.65 7.51 -0.61
CA ARG A 441 29.62 7.31 0.49
C ARG A 441 30.14 5.88 0.59
N SER A 442 29.61 4.96 -0.19
CA SER A 442 29.97 3.54 -0.15
C SER A 442 30.99 3.20 -1.22
N PHE A 443 31.88 2.25 -0.92
CA PHE A 443 32.79 1.70 -1.93
C PHE A 443 32.04 0.68 -2.79
N VAL A 444 32.07 0.91 -4.11
CA VAL A 444 31.50 -0.03 -5.09
C VAL A 444 32.40 -0.15 -6.29
N GLU A 445 32.83 -1.38 -6.58
CA GLU A 445 33.64 -1.73 -7.76
C GLU A 445 32.87 -2.72 -8.63
N TYR A 446 32.64 -2.34 -9.90
CA TYR A 446 31.99 -3.23 -10.87
C TYR A 446 33.00 -4.17 -11.51
N ARG A 447 32.63 -5.43 -11.67
CA ARG A 447 33.42 -6.49 -12.33
C ARG A 447 32.57 -7.24 -13.35
N LEU A 448 31.75 -6.50 -14.09
CA LEU A 448 31.01 -7.04 -15.22
C LEU A 448 31.98 -7.15 -16.40
N ASP A 449 32.28 -8.38 -16.84
CA ASP A 449 33.00 -8.68 -18.09
C ASP A 449 32.07 -8.58 -19.30
#